data_e2f398eb239b49487c945e43ac1d5a80
#
_entry.id   e2f398eb239b49487c945e43ac1d5a80
#
_cell.length_a   1.000
_cell.length_b   1.000
_cell.length_c   1.000
_cell.angle_alpha   90.00
_cell.angle_beta   90.00
_cell.angle_gamma   90.00
#
_symmetry.space_group_name_H-M   'P 1'
#
loop_
_entity.id
_entity.type
_entity.pdbx_description
1 polymer ?
#
loop_
_entity_poly.entity_id
_entity_poly.type
_entity_poly.pdbx_seq_one_letter_code
_entity_poly.pdbx_strand_id
1 'polypeptide(L)'
;MAGLSTICGGKVIMGLGLGTFQHEFAAAGYPNTLKDRANLARINAELCRRLWKGEKVTYKDEYFDFADVELKPQPKNMIPIWYGGGTPASCRRAAEYCDGWMPGRIPMLTFIKMVGYLRDQYQAQGRPMGTVGAIPIVSIDKDLDTALSKVNTPGLIKEGNNPSKKTWVNFGKFKTYEDIRGLLLAGKPEDVVKDTKEYEKNGLNHIVYDLRFRYADWYQQIDYLGKEVLPAVRAA
;
A
#
# COMPACT_ATOMS: atom_id res chain seq x y z
N MET A 1 -1.51 -7.55 -16.99
CA MET A 1 -1.83 -6.13 -16.72
C MET A 1 -2.38 -5.42 -17.98
N ALA A 2 -1.71 -5.46 -19.14
CA ALA A 2 -2.19 -4.78 -20.35
C ALA A 2 -3.58 -5.23 -20.80
N GLY A 3 -3.84 -6.54 -20.90
CA GLY A 3 -5.17 -7.07 -21.22
C GLY A 3 -6.24 -6.64 -20.22
N LEU A 4 -5.92 -6.64 -18.89
CA LEU A 4 -6.82 -6.13 -17.87
C LEU A 4 -7.10 -4.63 -18.06
N SER A 5 -6.08 -3.84 -18.41
CA SER A 5 -6.24 -2.41 -18.70
C SER A 5 -7.21 -2.18 -19.86
N THR A 6 -7.15 -3.02 -20.90
CA THR A 6 -8.09 -2.94 -22.04
C THR A 6 -9.53 -3.20 -21.57
N ILE A 7 -9.76 -4.26 -20.77
CA ILE A 7 -11.09 -4.63 -20.27
C ILE A 7 -11.66 -3.54 -19.33
N CYS A 8 -10.82 -2.98 -18.47
CA CYS A 8 -11.22 -1.96 -17.46
C CYS A 8 -11.17 -0.52 -17.99
N GLY A 9 -11.04 -0.31 -19.29
CA GLY A 9 -10.97 1.04 -19.88
C GLY A 9 -9.80 1.89 -19.39
N GLY A 10 -8.67 1.25 -19.02
CA GLY A 10 -7.46 1.90 -18.53
C GLY A 10 -7.43 2.18 -17.02
N LYS A 11 -8.47 1.80 -16.27
CA LYS A 11 -8.58 2.04 -14.82
C LYS A 11 -7.93 0.91 -14.01
N VAL A 12 -6.62 0.75 -14.13
CA VAL A 12 -5.82 -0.29 -13.44
C VAL A 12 -4.59 0.34 -12.80
N ILE A 13 -4.20 -0.20 -11.66
CA ILE A 13 -2.95 0.13 -10.96
C ILE A 13 -2.20 -1.19 -10.73
N MET A 14 -0.91 -1.21 -10.98
CA MET A 14 -0.07 -2.35 -10.65
C MET A 14 0.56 -2.16 -9.28
N GLY A 15 0.17 -2.99 -8.30
CA GLY A 15 0.86 -3.06 -7.01
C GLY A 15 2.13 -3.90 -7.12
N LEU A 16 3.25 -3.34 -6.69
CA LEU A 16 4.56 -3.98 -6.69
C LEU A 16 5.05 -4.17 -5.25
N GLY A 17 5.27 -5.42 -4.85
CA GLY A 17 5.77 -5.78 -3.53
C GLY A 17 6.85 -6.84 -3.61
N LEU A 18 7.68 -6.94 -2.56
CA LEU A 18 8.78 -7.92 -2.51
C LEU A 18 8.37 -9.29 -1.95
N GLY A 19 7.13 -9.43 -1.49
CA GLY A 19 6.72 -10.61 -0.72
C GLY A 19 7.36 -10.66 0.67
N THR A 20 6.79 -11.47 1.54
CA THR A 20 7.19 -11.54 2.95
C THR A 20 7.93 -12.84 3.28
N PHE A 21 7.43 -13.96 2.79
CA PHE A 21 7.87 -15.27 3.23
C PHE A 21 8.95 -15.87 2.30
N GLN A 22 10.16 -15.99 2.82
CA GLN A 22 11.31 -16.51 2.07
C GLN A 22 11.11 -17.94 1.54
N HIS A 23 10.42 -18.78 2.29
CA HIS A 23 10.16 -20.16 1.90
C HIS A 23 9.24 -20.28 0.66
N GLU A 24 8.32 -19.33 0.45
CA GLU A 24 7.45 -19.31 -0.73
C GLU A 24 8.26 -19.07 -2.01
N PHE A 25 9.25 -18.18 -1.95
CA PHE A 25 10.17 -17.92 -3.07
C PHE A 25 11.05 -19.11 -3.36
N ALA A 26 11.59 -19.76 -2.32
CA ALA A 26 12.39 -20.97 -2.47
C ALA A 26 11.59 -22.11 -3.11
N ALA A 27 10.34 -22.32 -2.67
CA ALA A 27 9.45 -23.32 -3.25
C ALA A 27 9.10 -23.05 -4.72
N ALA A 28 9.03 -21.79 -5.12
CA ALA A 28 8.75 -21.37 -6.50
C ALA A 28 10.02 -21.32 -7.39
N GLY A 29 11.19 -21.64 -6.85
CA GLY A 29 12.46 -21.60 -7.59
C GLY A 29 12.97 -20.18 -7.89
N TYR A 30 12.44 -19.16 -7.19
CA TYR A 30 12.86 -17.77 -7.37
C TYR A 30 13.97 -17.37 -6.37
N PRO A 31 14.73 -16.29 -6.67
CA PRO A 31 15.70 -15.72 -5.74
C PRO A 31 15.05 -15.41 -4.39
N ASN A 32 15.65 -15.91 -3.32
CA ASN A 32 15.04 -15.83 -1.99
C ASN A 32 15.62 -14.71 -1.11
N THR A 33 16.72 -14.05 -1.52
CA THR A 33 17.24 -12.92 -0.75
C THR A 33 16.42 -11.66 -0.98
N LEU A 34 16.35 -10.79 0.03
CA LEU A 34 15.63 -9.52 -0.09
C LEU A 34 16.28 -8.59 -1.12
N LYS A 35 17.60 -8.67 -1.29
CA LYS A 35 18.36 -7.89 -2.27
C LYS A 35 17.96 -8.30 -3.69
N ASP A 36 17.97 -9.58 -4.00
CA ASP A 36 17.66 -10.10 -5.33
C ASP A 36 16.20 -9.81 -5.71
N ARG A 37 15.26 -10.02 -4.75
CA ARG A 37 13.85 -9.67 -4.95
C ARG A 37 13.65 -8.17 -5.21
N ALA A 38 14.42 -7.31 -4.54
CA ALA A 38 14.36 -5.87 -4.79
C ALA A 38 14.90 -5.48 -6.17
N ASN A 39 15.98 -6.12 -6.60
CA ASN A 39 16.53 -5.95 -7.96
C ASN A 39 15.52 -6.42 -9.01
N LEU A 40 15.00 -7.62 -8.85
CA LEU A 40 14.02 -8.19 -9.76
C LEU A 40 12.76 -7.32 -9.86
N ALA A 41 12.28 -6.76 -8.75
CA ALA A 41 11.14 -5.84 -8.76
C ALA A 41 11.42 -4.57 -9.57
N ARG A 42 12.61 -3.99 -9.46
CA ARG A 42 13.03 -2.83 -10.26
C ARG A 42 13.10 -3.16 -11.75
N ILE A 43 13.75 -4.27 -12.10
CA ILE A 43 13.87 -4.74 -13.48
C ILE A 43 12.47 -5.00 -14.09
N ASN A 44 11.61 -5.69 -13.35
CA ASN A 44 10.23 -5.94 -13.80
C ASN A 44 9.44 -4.64 -14.03
N ALA A 45 9.57 -3.64 -13.17
CA ALA A 45 8.92 -2.35 -13.34
C ALA A 45 9.39 -1.65 -14.64
N GLU A 46 10.69 -1.68 -14.89
CA GLU A 46 11.30 -1.11 -16.11
C GLU A 46 10.82 -1.85 -17.37
N LEU A 47 10.96 -3.16 -17.40
CA LEU A 47 10.57 -3.98 -18.56
C LEU A 47 9.07 -3.88 -18.84
N CYS A 48 8.21 -3.89 -17.81
CA CYS A 48 6.79 -3.67 -17.98
C CYS A 48 6.50 -2.32 -18.63
N ARG A 49 7.13 -1.24 -18.19
CA ARG A 49 6.93 0.09 -18.78
C ARG A 49 7.35 0.15 -20.26
N ARG A 50 8.47 -0.46 -20.61
CA ARG A 50 8.95 -0.53 -21.99
C ARG A 50 7.97 -1.30 -22.88
N LEU A 51 7.54 -2.49 -22.44
CA LEU A 51 6.56 -3.31 -23.14
C LEU A 51 5.20 -2.60 -23.28
N TRP A 52 4.74 -1.87 -22.24
CA TRP A 52 3.49 -1.13 -22.29
C TRP A 52 3.54 0.08 -23.23
N LYS A 53 4.72 0.64 -23.48
CA LYS A 53 4.93 1.68 -24.51
C LYS A 53 4.93 1.11 -25.93
N GLY A 54 4.88 -0.22 -26.09
CA GLY A 54 4.97 -0.89 -27.39
C GLY A 54 6.39 -1.04 -27.92
N GLU A 55 7.39 -0.89 -27.05
CA GLU A 55 8.77 -1.17 -27.45
C GLU A 55 8.95 -2.66 -27.75
N LYS A 56 9.75 -2.95 -28.77
CA LYS A 56 10.30 -4.28 -29.01
C LYS A 56 11.52 -4.44 -28.11
N VAL A 57 11.42 -5.30 -27.11
CA VAL A 57 12.40 -5.38 -26.02
C VAL A 57 13.31 -6.59 -26.19
N THR A 58 14.61 -6.35 -26.26
CA THR A 58 15.66 -7.34 -26.04
C THR A 58 16.30 -7.03 -24.68
N TYR A 59 16.45 -8.04 -23.84
CA TYR A 59 17.02 -7.89 -22.50
C TYR A 59 17.75 -9.15 -22.06
N LYS A 60 18.91 -8.98 -21.43
CA LYS A 60 19.70 -10.07 -20.88
C LYS A 60 20.37 -9.65 -19.56
N ASP A 61 20.14 -10.41 -18.51
CA ASP A 61 20.85 -10.35 -17.24
C ASP A 61 20.87 -11.73 -16.57
N GLU A 62 21.11 -11.78 -15.27
CA GLU A 62 21.10 -13.03 -14.49
C GLU A 62 19.71 -13.66 -14.31
N TYR A 63 18.61 -12.88 -14.52
CA TYR A 63 17.22 -13.32 -14.33
C TYR A 63 16.49 -13.54 -15.64
N PHE A 64 16.84 -12.81 -16.69
CA PHE A 64 16.13 -12.81 -17.97
C PHE A 64 17.10 -12.89 -19.15
N ASP A 65 16.74 -13.70 -20.14
CA ASP A 65 17.42 -13.76 -21.43
C ASP A 65 16.36 -13.91 -22.53
N PHE A 66 16.03 -12.82 -23.19
CA PHE A 66 15.06 -12.82 -24.29
C PHE A 66 15.35 -11.71 -25.30
N ALA A 67 14.93 -11.94 -26.54
CA ALA A 67 15.12 -11.00 -27.63
C ALA A 67 13.80 -10.73 -28.37
N ASP A 68 13.66 -9.49 -28.84
CA ASP A 68 12.60 -9.07 -29.74
C ASP A 68 11.16 -9.32 -29.24
N VAL A 69 10.94 -9.24 -27.92
CA VAL A 69 9.62 -9.42 -27.31
C VAL A 69 8.79 -8.15 -27.44
N GLU A 70 7.57 -8.30 -27.95
CA GLU A 70 6.55 -7.26 -28.00
C GLU A 70 5.31 -7.68 -27.22
N LEU A 71 4.59 -6.69 -26.65
CA LEU A 71 3.32 -6.90 -25.98
C LEU A 71 2.15 -6.34 -26.80
N LYS A 72 1.14 -7.17 -27.03
CA LYS A 72 -0.12 -6.77 -27.69
C LYS A 72 -1.33 -7.42 -26.98
N PRO A 73 -2.43 -6.66 -26.75
CA PRO A 73 -2.55 -5.23 -26.98
C PRO A 73 -1.75 -4.41 -25.96
N GLN A 74 -1.33 -3.21 -26.34
CA GLN A 74 -0.81 -2.24 -25.38
C GLN A 74 -1.95 -1.72 -24.49
N PRO A 75 -1.65 -1.30 -23.26
CA PRO A 75 -2.63 -0.64 -22.42
C PRO A 75 -3.04 0.70 -23.03
N LYS A 76 -4.33 1.06 -22.91
CA LYS A 76 -4.86 2.35 -23.40
C LYS A 76 -4.12 3.56 -22.81
N ASN A 77 -3.74 3.46 -21.54
CA ASN A 77 -2.94 4.45 -20.83
C ASN A 77 -1.78 3.75 -20.13
N MET A 78 -0.69 4.47 -19.82
CA MET A 78 0.38 3.93 -18.99
C MET A 78 -0.18 3.48 -17.66
N ILE A 79 0.09 2.24 -17.28
CA ILE A 79 -0.39 1.67 -16.01
C ILE A 79 0.48 2.20 -14.87
N PRO A 80 -0.09 2.92 -13.88
CA PRO A 80 0.66 3.34 -12.71
C PRO A 80 1.18 2.15 -11.92
N ILE A 81 2.43 2.24 -11.48
CA ILE A 81 3.07 1.25 -10.60
C ILE A 81 3.17 1.85 -9.20
N TRP A 82 2.57 1.18 -8.20
CA TRP A 82 2.64 1.61 -6.81
C TRP A 82 3.45 0.61 -5.99
N TYR A 83 4.40 1.12 -5.22
CA TYR A 83 5.27 0.28 -4.40
C TYR A 83 4.69 0.02 -3.02
N GLY A 84 4.64 -1.25 -2.63
CA GLY A 84 4.18 -1.69 -1.31
C GLY A 84 5.27 -1.66 -0.23
N GLY A 85 4.84 -1.50 1.02
CA GLY A 85 5.71 -1.61 2.20
C GLY A 85 5.92 -0.31 2.98
N GLY A 86 5.93 -0.43 4.31
CA GLY A 86 5.99 0.68 5.26
C GLY A 86 7.39 0.94 5.84
N THR A 87 8.44 0.84 5.05
CA THR A 87 9.83 1.05 5.50
C THR A 87 10.51 2.19 4.72
N PRO A 88 11.58 2.82 5.27
CA PRO A 88 12.36 3.80 4.51
C PRO A 88 12.86 3.27 3.16
N ALA A 89 13.23 1.98 3.10
CA ALA A 89 13.67 1.36 1.85
C ALA A 89 12.56 1.25 0.81
N SER A 90 11.30 1.01 1.23
CA SER A 90 10.16 1.01 0.30
C SER A 90 9.83 2.42 -0.20
N CYS A 91 9.91 3.45 0.65
CA CYS A 91 9.74 4.84 0.23
C CYS A 91 10.79 5.24 -0.83
N ARG A 92 12.05 4.89 -0.58
CA ARG A 92 13.15 5.18 -1.53
C ARG A 92 12.90 4.53 -2.90
N ARG A 93 12.50 3.25 -2.93
CA ARG A 93 12.18 2.54 -4.18
C ARG A 93 10.95 3.11 -4.88
N ALA A 94 9.93 3.50 -4.11
CA ALA A 94 8.76 4.17 -4.68
C ALA A 94 9.16 5.47 -5.40
N ALA A 95 9.99 6.30 -4.75
CA ALA A 95 10.47 7.56 -5.33
C ALA A 95 11.39 7.34 -6.54
N GLU A 96 12.17 6.26 -6.55
CA GLU A 96 13.14 5.97 -7.61
C GLU A 96 12.45 5.53 -8.92
N TYR A 97 11.50 4.59 -8.88
CA TYR A 97 10.96 3.98 -10.09
C TYR A 97 9.45 3.69 -10.09
N CYS A 98 8.69 4.17 -9.12
CA CYS A 98 7.23 3.97 -9.09
C CYS A 98 6.47 5.31 -9.17
N ASP A 99 5.15 5.22 -9.38
CA ASP A 99 4.25 6.37 -9.53
C ASP A 99 3.46 6.65 -8.24
N GLY A 100 3.57 5.76 -7.28
CA GLY A 100 2.93 5.88 -5.98
C GLY A 100 3.53 4.93 -4.95
N TRP A 101 3.16 5.18 -3.71
CA TRP A 101 3.53 4.39 -2.55
C TRP A 101 2.28 4.03 -1.76
N MET A 102 2.11 2.75 -1.47
CA MET A 102 1.03 2.24 -0.65
C MET A 102 1.60 1.32 0.42
N PRO A 103 1.86 1.81 1.62
CA PRO A 103 2.29 0.96 2.73
C PRO A 103 1.21 -0.09 3.04
N GLY A 104 1.61 -1.15 3.69
CA GLY A 104 0.67 -1.98 4.41
C GLY A 104 0.03 -1.17 5.57
N ARG A 105 -0.63 -1.89 6.46
CA ARG A 105 -1.22 -1.30 7.66
C ARG A 105 -0.13 -0.80 8.60
N ILE A 106 -0.07 0.50 8.82
CA ILE A 106 0.90 1.16 9.70
C ILE A 106 0.19 2.21 10.57
N PRO A 107 0.67 2.45 11.81
CA PRO A 107 0.10 3.48 12.66
C PRO A 107 0.26 4.89 12.07
N MET A 108 -0.66 5.80 12.42
CA MET A 108 -0.71 7.19 11.92
C MET A 108 0.63 7.91 12.08
N LEU A 109 1.26 7.85 13.24
CA LEU A 109 2.54 8.51 13.46
C LEU A 109 3.65 7.96 12.54
N THR A 110 3.60 6.65 12.27
CA THR A 110 4.52 6.03 11.30
C THR A 110 4.22 6.48 9.88
N PHE A 111 2.95 6.56 9.51
CA PHE A 111 2.53 7.07 8.20
C PHE A 111 3.05 8.49 7.97
N ILE A 112 2.80 9.40 8.91
CA ILE A 112 3.24 10.80 8.84
C ILE A 112 4.76 10.88 8.64
N LYS A 113 5.53 10.16 9.47
CA LYS A 113 6.99 10.09 9.33
C LYS A 113 7.44 9.57 7.97
N MET A 114 6.79 8.50 7.48
CA MET A 114 7.16 7.90 6.20
C MET A 114 6.79 8.79 5.02
N VAL A 115 5.68 9.52 5.07
CA VAL A 115 5.31 10.49 4.02
C VAL A 115 6.32 11.64 3.95
N GLY A 116 6.78 12.16 5.11
CA GLY A 116 7.89 13.13 5.14
C GLY A 116 9.12 12.58 4.44
N TYR A 117 9.57 11.40 4.85
CA TYR A 117 10.73 10.74 4.23
C TYR A 117 10.52 10.45 2.73
N LEU A 118 9.34 10.03 2.32
CA LEU A 118 8.99 9.79 0.91
C LEU A 118 9.11 11.07 0.08
N ARG A 119 8.63 12.20 0.61
CA ARG A 119 8.74 13.51 -0.03
C ARG A 119 10.20 13.90 -0.28
N ASP A 120 11.05 13.74 0.74
CA ASP A 120 12.49 14.00 0.61
C ASP A 120 13.14 13.13 -0.46
N GLN A 121 12.71 11.86 -0.58
CA GLN A 121 13.22 10.95 -1.60
C GLN A 121 12.79 11.36 -3.02
N TYR A 122 11.52 11.75 -3.23
CA TYR A 122 11.07 12.27 -4.52
C TYR A 122 11.83 13.55 -4.91
N GLN A 123 12.01 14.45 -3.96
CA GLN A 123 12.77 15.68 -4.17
C GLN A 123 14.24 15.38 -4.55
N ALA A 124 14.89 14.45 -3.86
CA ALA A 124 16.26 14.03 -4.18
C ALA A 124 16.41 13.41 -5.57
N GLN A 125 15.33 12.82 -6.10
CA GLN A 125 15.28 12.27 -7.48
C GLN A 125 14.87 13.30 -8.52
N GLY A 126 14.59 14.56 -8.14
CA GLY A 126 14.06 15.58 -9.06
C GLY A 126 12.69 15.23 -9.66
N ARG A 127 11.91 14.39 -8.97
CA ARG A 127 10.60 13.90 -9.41
C ARG A 127 9.46 14.54 -8.63
N PRO A 128 8.31 14.80 -9.27
CA PRO A 128 7.11 15.21 -8.55
C PRO A 128 6.65 14.08 -7.62
N MET A 129 6.05 14.45 -6.48
CA MET A 129 5.50 13.50 -5.50
C MET A 129 4.47 12.60 -6.19
N GLY A 130 4.65 11.30 -6.06
CA GLY A 130 3.69 10.31 -6.54
C GLY A 130 2.46 10.18 -5.63
N THR A 131 1.52 9.32 -6.02
CA THR A 131 0.34 9.03 -5.21
C THR A 131 0.73 8.37 -3.87
N VAL A 132 0.13 8.84 -2.78
CA VAL A 132 0.29 8.30 -1.43
C VAL A 132 -0.97 7.57 -1.03
N GLY A 133 -0.86 6.27 -0.79
CA GLY A 133 -1.95 5.42 -0.35
C GLY A 133 -1.87 5.04 1.13
N ALA A 134 -2.98 4.56 1.67
CA ALA A 134 -3.06 3.89 2.97
C ALA A 134 -4.08 2.74 2.93
N ILE A 135 -3.87 1.72 3.76
CA ILE A 135 -4.78 0.57 3.89
C ILE A 135 -5.06 0.31 5.39
N PRO A 136 -5.77 1.21 6.08
CA PRO A 136 -6.15 0.97 7.47
C PRO A 136 -7.19 -0.15 7.58
N ILE A 137 -7.08 -0.95 8.65
CA ILE A 137 -8.19 -1.79 9.10
C ILE A 137 -9.29 -0.86 9.60
N VAL A 138 -10.55 -1.18 9.32
CA VAL A 138 -11.69 -0.38 9.76
C VAL A 138 -12.68 -1.23 10.54
N SER A 139 -13.18 -0.67 11.64
CA SER A 139 -14.24 -1.24 12.46
C SER A 139 -15.19 -0.14 12.90
N ILE A 140 -16.35 -0.04 12.27
CA ILE A 140 -17.36 0.98 12.58
C ILE A 140 -18.47 0.36 13.42
N ASP A 141 -18.86 1.06 14.51
CA ASP A 141 -19.97 0.64 15.35
C ASP A 141 -20.60 1.87 16.05
N LYS A 142 -21.60 1.63 16.92
CA LYS A 142 -22.30 2.67 17.69
C LYS A 142 -21.39 3.47 18.63
N ASP A 143 -20.28 2.89 19.05
CA ASP A 143 -19.25 3.48 19.92
C ASP A 143 -17.89 2.79 19.72
N LEU A 144 -16.84 3.41 20.28
CA LEU A 144 -15.46 2.91 20.18
C LEU A 144 -15.29 1.53 20.84
N ASP A 145 -15.85 1.34 22.04
CA ASP A 145 -15.67 0.09 22.79
C ASP A 145 -16.29 -1.10 22.04
N THR A 146 -17.47 -0.90 21.48
CA THR A 146 -18.14 -1.90 20.65
C THR A 146 -17.33 -2.19 19.39
N ALA A 147 -16.82 -1.16 18.72
CA ALA A 147 -15.99 -1.31 17.50
C ALA A 147 -14.70 -2.09 17.80
N LEU A 148 -14.01 -1.79 18.90
CA LEU A 148 -12.78 -2.46 19.32
C LEU A 148 -13.01 -3.91 19.75
N SER A 149 -14.16 -4.22 20.36
CA SER A 149 -14.50 -5.59 20.81
C SER A 149 -14.68 -6.58 19.65
N LYS A 150 -14.97 -6.07 18.45
CA LYS A 150 -15.18 -6.88 17.24
C LYS A 150 -13.91 -7.13 16.42
N VAL A 151 -12.77 -6.60 16.88
CA VAL A 151 -11.45 -6.75 16.26
C VAL A 151 -10.47 -7.27 17.32
N ASN A 152 -9.54 -8.12 16.92
CA ASN A 152 -8.48 -8.58 17.82
C ASN A 152 -7.46 -7.44 18.10
N THR A 153 -7.93 -6.38 18.79
CA THR A 153 -7.12 -5.22 19.16
C THR A 153 -5.86 -5.60 19.95
N PRO A 154 -5.93 -6.49 20.98
CA PRO A 154 -4.71 -6.93 21.67
C PRO A 154 -3.69 -7.61 20.75
N GLY A 155 -4.17 -8.39 19.77
CA GLY A 155 -3.31 -9.02 18.75
C GLY A 155 -2.59 -7.99 17.86
N LEU A 156 -3.29 -6.94 17.44
CA LEU A 156 -2.71 -5.84 16.66
C LEU A 156 -1.67 -5.06 17.45
N ILE A 157 -1.92 -4.78 18.73
CA ILE A 157 -0.94 -4.14 19.64
C ILE A 157 0.31 -5.02 19.79
N LYS A 158 0.13 -6.32 20.01
CA LYS A 158 1.23 -7.29 20.09
C LYS A 158 2.02 -7.34 18.78
N GLU A 159 1.35 -7.33 17.62
CA GLU A 159 2.00 -7.28 16.31
C GLU A 159 2.82 -6.01 16.14
N GLY A 160 2.32 -4.86 16.59
CA GLY A 160 3.05 -3.59 16.55
C GLY A 160 4.39 -3.62 17.29
N ASN A 161 4.49 -4.43 18.34
CA ASN A 161 5.72 -4.64 19.11
C ASN A 161 6.62 -5.77 18.54
N ASN A 162 6.26 -6.39 17.41
CA ASN A 162 7.08 -7.41 16.78
C ASN A 162 8.38 -6.80 16.21
N PRO A 163 9.56 -7.44 16.35
CA PRO A 163 10.83 -6.94 15.82
C PRO A 163 10.84 -6.58 14.33
N SER A 164 9.96 -7.18 13.53
CA SER A 164 9.78 -6.80 12.12
C SER A 164 9.27 -5.37 11.92
N LYS A 165 8.73 -4.74 12.97
CA LYS A 165 8.17 -3.38 12.98
C LYS A 165 9.13 -2.34 13.58
N LYS A 166 10.42 -2.65 13.71
CA LYS A 166 11.44 -1.75 14.31
C LYS A 166 11.56 -0.38 13.66
N THR A 167 11.04 -0.19 12.45
CA THR A 167 11.00 1.12 11.76
C THR A 167 9.80 1.98 12.13
N TRP A 168 8.83 1.42 12.86
CA TRP A 168 7.65 2.15 13.29
C TRP A 168 7.98 3.14 14.42
N VAL A 169 7.29 4.26 14.42
CA VAL A 169 7.36 5.22 15.52
C VAL A 169 6.82 4.54 16.78
N ASN A 170 7.49 4.74 17.90
CA ASN A 170 7.17 4.13 19.20
C ASN A 170 7.25 2.58 19.22
N PHE A 171 7.98 1.96 18.29
CA PHE A 171 8.22 0.52 18.33
C PHE A 171 8.63 0.04 19.74
N GLY A 172 8.06 -1.07 20.19
CA GLY A 172 8.30 -1.66 21.50
C GLY A 172 7.51 -1.00 22.65
N LYS A 173 6.70 0.03 22.37
CA LYS A 173 5.96 0.79 23.40
C LYS A 173 4.45 0.75 23.20
N PHE A 174 3.94 0.02 22.22
CA PHE A 174 2.50 -0.07 21.96
C PHE A 174 1.77 -0.78 23.10
N LYS A 175 0.73 -0.15 23.67
CA LYS A 175 -0.05 -0.64 24.81
C LYS A 175 -1.55 -0.50 24.62
N THR A 176 -1.99 0.53 23.89
CA THR A 176 -3.39 0.92 23.77
C THR A 176 -3.82 1.04 22.31
N TYR A 177 -5.11 1.22 22.06
CA TYR A 177 -5.65 1.54 20.74
C TYR A 177 -5.02 2.81 20.15
N GLU A 178 -4.80 3.85 20.97
CA GLU A 178 -4.20 5.10 20.50
C GLU A 178 -2.83 4.91 19.88
N ASP A 179 -2.05 3.95 20.38
CA ASP A 179 -0.72 3.65 19.82
C ASP A 179 -0.79 3.05 18.41
N ILE A 180 -1.87 2.34 18.11
CA ILE A 180 -2.10 1.68 16.81
C ILE A 180 -3.10 2.44 15.93
N ARG A 181 -3.58 3.62 16.36
CA ARG A 181 -4.48 4.45 15.55
C ARG A 181 -3.85 4.75 14.19
N GLY A 182 -4.65 4.63 13.13
CA GLY A 182 -4.17 4.64 11.75
C GLY A 182 -3.90 3.23 11.19
N LEU A 183 -3.30 2.31 11.94
CA LEU A 183 -3.31 0.90 11.57
C LEU A 183 -4.74 0.34 11.68
N LEU A 184 -5.46 0.73 12.74
CA LEU A 184 -6.88 0.47 12.96
C LEU A 184 -7.61 1.81 13.10
N LEU A 185 -8.66 2.02 12.31
CA LEU A 185 -9.64 3.09 12.47
C LEU A 185 -10.89 2.47 13.09
N ALA A 186 -11.25 2.88 14.30
CA ALA A 186 -12.38 2.30 15.02
C ALA A 186 -13.25 3.39 15.66
N GLY A 187 -14.52 3.11 15.84
CA GLY A 187 -15.50 3.98 16.49
C GLY A 187 -16.73 4.22 15.65
N LYS A 188 -17.35 5.37 15.83
CA LYS A 188 -18.49 5.82 15.02
C LYS A 188 -18.04 6.25 13.62
N PRO A 189 -18.96 6.39 12.65
CA PRO A 189 -18.61 6.93 11.32
C PRO A 189 -17.82 8.25 11.39
N GLU A 190 -18.18 9.15 12.31
CA GLU A 190 -17.51 10.46 12.48
C GLU A 190 -16.05 10.30 12.93
N ASP A 191 -15.74 9.29 13.75
CA ASP A 191 -14.38 9.01 14.21
C ASP A 191 -13.51 8.56 13.03
N VAL A 192 -14.05 7.69 12.16
CA VAL A 192 -13.37 7.24 10.95
C VAL A 192 -13.18 8.38 9.95
N VAL A 193 -14.17 9.26 9.81
CA VAL A 193 -14.04 10.50 9.00
C VAL A 193 -12.91 11.36 9.52
N LYS A 194 -12.87 11.62 10.82
CA LYS A 194 -11.83 12.42 11.48
C LYS A 194 -10.43 11.85 11.20
N ASP A 195 -10.26 10.56 11.39
CA ASP A 195 -8.98 9.89 11.14
C ASP A 195 -8.59 9.89 9.66
N THR A 196 -9.56 9.74 8.75
CA THR A 196 -9.32 9.85 7.30
C THR A 196 -8.87 11.25 6.92
N LYS A 197 -9.48 12.29 7.48
CA LYS A 197 -9.06 13.69 7.26
C LYS A 197 -7.67 13.98 7.84
N GLU A 198 -7.30 13.34 8.95
CA GLU A 198 -5.93 13.42 9.47
C GLU A 198 -4.91 12.81 8.49
N TYR A 199 -5.25 11.70 7.84
CA TYR A 199 -4.44 11.15 6.74
C TYR A 199 -4.31 12.13 5.57
N GLU A 200 -5.42 12.72 5.10
CA GLU A 200 -5.43 13.70 3.99
C GLU A 200 -4.55 14.91 4.30
N LYS A 201 -4.69 15.50 5.48
CA LYS A 201 -3.86 16.61 5.97
C LYS A 201 -2.37 16.28 5.93
N ASN A 202 -2.01 15.00 6.07
CA ASN A 202 -0.64 14.52 6.04
C ASN A 202 -0.21 13.94 4.67
N GLY A 203 -0.98 14.22 3.61
CA GLY A 203 -0.58 13.97 2.23
C GLY A 203 -1.14 12.67 1.62
N LEU A 204 -2.15 12.06 2.22
CA LEU A 204 -2.87 10.95 1.62
C LEU A 204 -3.64 11.41 0.37
N ASN A 205 -3.58 10.59 -0.70
CA ASN A 205 -4.38 10.80 -1.92
C ASN A 205 -5.32 9.62 -2.21
N HIS A 206 -5.06 8.46 -1.61
CA HIS A 206 -5.83 7.25 -1.88
C HIS A 206 -5.94 6.38 -0.63
N ILE A 207 -7.16 6.00 -0.25
CA ILE A 207 -7.41 5.14 0.90
C ILE A 207 -8.16 3.88 0.48
N VAL A 208 -7.78 2.75 1.08
CA VAL A 208 -8.49 1.47 0.98
C VAL A 208 -8.88 1.05 2.39
N TYR A 209 -10.16 1.09 2.70
CA TYR A 209 -10.68 0.61 3.98
C TYR A 209 -10.69 -0.92 4.03
N ASP A 210 -9.89 -1.52 4.91
CA ASP A 210 -9.73 -2.97 5.04
C ASP A 210 -10.70 -3.52 6.08
N LEU A 211 -11.73 -4.21 5.62
CA LEU A 211 -12.81 -4.77 6.44
C LEU A 211 -12.59 -6.23 6.86
N ARG A 212 -11.38 -6.77 6.71
CA ARG A 212 -11.07 -8.21 6.90
C ARG A 212 -11.46 -8.81 8.24
N PHE A 213 -11.63 -8.02 9.29
CA PHE A 213 -12.04 -8.51 10.60
C PHE A 213 -13.53 -8.37 10.88
N ARG A 214 -14.30 -7.86 9.91
CA ARG A 214 -15.73 -7.59 10.03
C ARG A 214 -16.56 -8.46 9.07
N TYR A 215 -16.17 -9.72 8.87
CA TYR A 215 -16.90 -10.62 7.97
C TYR A 215 -18.33 -10.92 8.43
N ALA A 216 -18.58 -10.97 9.74
CA ALA A 216 -19.90 -11.26 10.29
C ALA A 216 -20.95 -10.18 9.96
N ASP A 217 -20.52 -8.95 9.77
CA ASP A 217 -21.36 -7.78 9.50
C ASP A 217 -20.82 -6.92 8.33
N TRP A 218 -20.20 -7.59 7.36
CA TRP A 218 -19.56 -6.97 6.19
C TRP A 218 -20.44 -5.94 5.48
N TYR A 219 -21.71 -6.30 5.21
CA TYR A 219 -22.64 -5.39 4.51
C TYR A 219 -22.94 -4.14 5.34
N GLN A 220 -23.07 -4.26 6.66
CA GLN A 220 -23.26 -3.11 7.53
C GLN A 220 -22.04 -2.17 7.49
N GLN A 221 -20.82 -2.73 7.46
CA GLN A 221 -19.60 -1.91 7.33
C GLN A 221 -19.55 -1.17 5.99
N ILE A 222 -19.94 -1.83 4.89
CA ILE A 222 -20.04 -1.18 3.57
C ILE A 222 -21.08 -0.06 3.58
N ASP A 223 -22.21 -0.28 4.25
CA ASP A 223 -23.28 0.72 4.39
C ASP A 223 -22.79 1.95 5.17
N TYR A 224 -22.12 1.78 6.31
CA TYR A 224 -21.49 2.89 7.04
C TYR A 224 -20.50 3.66 6.17
N LEU A 225 -19.61 2.95 5.50
CA LEU A 225 -18.61 3.59 4.61
C LEU A 225 -19.28 4.34 3.47
N GLY A 226 -20.27 3.74 2.81
CA GLY A 226 -20.93 4.31 1.63
C GLY A 226 -21.87 5.46 1.93
N LYS A 227 -22.61 5.37 3.03
CA LYS A 227 -23.68 6.33 3.36
C LYS A 227 -23.22 7.46 4.27
N GLU A 228 -22.24 7.22 5.13
CA GLU A 228 -21.83 8.16 6.17
C GLU A 228 -20.38 8.64 6.01
N VAL A 229 -19.42 7.71 5.87
CA VAL A 229 -18.00 8.09 5.84
C VAL A 229 -17.59 8.75 4.52
N LEU A 230 -17.81 8.07 3.38
CA LEU A 230 -17.35 8.57 2.07
C LEU A 230 -17.98 9.91 1.67
N PRO A 231 -19.29 10.17 1.88
CA PRO A 231 -19.86 11.48 1.61
C PRO A 231 -19.22 12.57 2.48
N ALA A 232 -19.04 12.33 3.78
CA ALA A 232 -18.46 13.29 4.72
C ALA A 232 -16.96 13.57 4.45
N VAL A 233 -16.21 12.59 3.99
CA VAL A 233 -14.82 12.80 3.56
C VAL A 233 -14.75 13.64 2.29
N ARG A 234 -15.66 13.43 1.34
CA ARG A 234 -15.66 14.15 0.04
C ARG A 234 -16.26 15.56 0.08
N ALA A 235 -17.04 15.87 1.11
CA ALA A 235 -17.72 17.17 1.26
C ALA A 235 -16.83 18.30 1.82
N ALA A 236 -15.55 18.06 2.04
CA ALA A 236 -14.63 19.00 2.69
C ALA A 236 -13.65 19.64 1.71
#